data_330dc8b6362b758663cde7a52fe107e1
#
_entry.id   330dc8b6362b758663cde7a52fe107e1
#
_cell.length_a   1.000
_cell.length_b   1.000
_cell.length_c   1.000
_cell.angle_alpha   90.00
_cell.angle_beta   90.00
_cell.angle_gamma   90.00
#
_symmetry.space_group_name_H-M   'P 1'
#
loop_
_entity.id
_entity.type
_entity.pdbx_description
1 polymer ?
#
loop_
_entity_poly.entity_id
_entity_poly.type
_entity_poly.pdbx_seq_one_letter_code
_entity_poly.pdbx_strand_id
1 'polypeptide(L)'
;MQVSVVSVQVDGVTLRAPLAPNINHQETIFGGSASALAILAGWSLLHTRLAAAEISSRLVIQRNTMHYDLPIAGAFTARSFIRTPAAWDSFMRMLERKGRARLTVSCTLEYDGQAAGRLEGEFVALGKQRET
;
A
#
# COMPACT_ATOMS: atom_id res chain seq x y z
N MET A 1 8.87 -12.72 3.32
CA MET A 1 9.42 -11.34 3.31
C MET A 1 9.81 -10.80 4.68
N GLN A 2 9.37 -11.40 5.75
CA GLN A 2 9.62 -10.94 7.12
C GLN A 2 9.22 -9.47 7.32
N VAL A 3 8.00 -9.17 6.95
CA VAL A 3 7.46 -7.82 7.06
C VAL A 3 7.12 -7.49 8.51
N SER A 4 7.48 -6.30 8.96
CA SER A 4 7.05 -5.76 10.25
C SER A 4 6.32 -4.44 10.06
N VAL A 5 5.39 -4.16 10.97
CA VAL A 5 4.63 -2.90 10.97
C VAL A 5 5.41 -1.86 11.77
N VAL A 6 5.73 -0.73 11.15
CA VAL A 6 6.38 0.39 11.81
C VAL A 6 5.34 1.32 12.42
N SER A 7 4.32 1.69 11.64
CA SER A 7 3.25 2.54 12.13
C SER A 7 1.96 2.34 11.34
N VAL A 8 0.83 2.52 12.00
CA VAL A 8 -0.48 2.55 11.38
C VAL A 8 -1.17 3.83 11.83
N GLN A 9 -1.41 4.74 10.90
CA GLN A 9 -2.06 6.01 11.17
C GLN A 9 -3.17 6.23 10.13
N VAL A 10 -4.05 7.17 10.41
CA VAL A 10 -5.17 7.49 9.50
C VAL A 10 -4.64 7.92 8.13
N ASP A 11 -3.55 8.67 8.10
CA ASP A 11 -3.00 9.24 6.88
C ASP A 11 -1.94 8.35 6.21
N GLY A 12 -1.52 7.26 6.83
CA GLY A 12 -0.53 6.39 6.22
C GLY A 12 -0.17 5.17 7.05
N VAL A 13 0.27 4.13 6.37
CA VAL A 13 0.80 2.92 6.96
C VAL A 13 2.25 2.75 6.51
N THR A 14 3.14 2.49 7.46
CA THR A 14 4.54 2.22 7.17
C THR A 14 4.88 0.79 7.55
N LEU A 15 5.38 0.03 6.58
CA LEU A 15 5.86 -1.33 6.74
C LEU A 15 7.37 -1.37 6.51
N ARG A 16 8.02 -2.37 7.07
CA ARG A 16 9.46 -2.55 6.94
C ARG A 16 9.77 -4.00 6.59
N ALA A 17 10.78 -4.18 5.75
CA ALA A 17 11.30 -5.50 5.44
C ALA A 17 12.84 -5.46 5.45
N PRO A 18 13.48 -6.55 5.94
CA PRO A 18 14.93 -6.64 5.93
C PRO A 18 15.46 -7.05 4.56
N LEU A 19 16.77 -6.87 4.35
CA LEU A 19 17.41 -7.29 3.11
C LEU A 19 17.43 -8.82 2.95
N ALA A 20 17.81 -9.55 4.01
CA ALA A 20 18.23 -10.94 3.91
C ALA A 20 17.26 -11.87 3.17
N PRO A 21 15.95 -11.93 3.48
CA PRO A 21 15.06 -12.82 2.76
C PRO A 21 14.59 -12.28 1.40
N ASN A 22 14.99 -11.07 1.04
CA ASN A 22 14.49 -10.35 -0.12
C ASN A 22 15.58 -10.01 -1.14
N ILE A 23 16.77 -10.58 -0.93
CA ILE A 23 17.96 -10.25 -1.70
C ILE A 23 17.96 -10.95 -3.07
N ASN A 24 18.47 -10.25 -4.09
CA ASN A 24 18.77 -10.83 -5.38
C ASN A 24 20.27 -11.19 -5.45
N HIS A 25 20.71 -11.73 -6.60
CA HIS A 25 22.09 -12.15 -6.78
C HIS A 25 23.12 -10.99 -6.81
N GLN A 26 22.65 -9.74 -6.86
CA GLN A 26 23.51 -8.54 -6.81
C GLN A 26 23.53 -7.92 -5.41
N GLU A 27 23.04 -8.62 -4.40
CA GLU A 27 22.99 -8.17 -3.01
C GLU A 27 22.14 -6.90 -2.79
N THR A 28 21.11 -6.75 -3.63
CA THR A 28 20.10 -5.70 -3.46
C THR A 28 18.71 -6.34 -3.36
N ILE A 29 17.71 -5.53 -3.00
CA ILE A 29 16.34 -6.02 -2.90
C ILE A 29 15.84 -6.44 -4.28
N PHE A 30 15.28 -7.64 -4.35
CA PHE A 30 14.58 -8.11 -5.53
C PHE A 30 13.37 -7.22 -5.81
N GLY A 31 13.23 -6.77 -7.07
CA GLY A 31 12.17 -5.82 -7.46
C GLY A 31 10.77 -6.28 -7.11
N GLY A 32 10.50 -7.58 -7.19
CA GLY A 32 9.22 -8.16 -6.79
C GLY A 32 8.94 -7.99 -5.31
N SER A 33 9.96 -8.11 -4.46
CA SER A 33 9.81 -7.89 -3.00
C SER A 33 9.53 -6.42 -2.70
N ALA A 34 10.18 -5.51 -3.40
CA ALA A 34 9.97 -4.08 -3.22
C ALA A 34 8.53 -3.69 -3.59
N SER A 35 8.06 -4.14 -4.75
CA SER A 35 6.69 -3.84 -5.19
C SER A 35 5.66 -4.52 -4.30
N ALA A 36 5.91 -5.75 -3.85
CA ALA A 36 5.00 -6.46 -2.96
C ALA A 36 4.84 -5.74 -1.62
N LEU A 37 5.92 -5.21 -1.05
CA LEU A 37 5.84 -4.45 0.19
C LEU A 37 5.06 -3.14 -0.01
N ALA A 38 5.28 -2.46 -1.12
CA ALA A 38 4.56 -1.23 -1.45
C ALA A 38 3.06 -1.49 -1.63
N ILE A 39 2.69 -2.56 -2.33
CA ILE A 39 1.29 -2.96 -2.52
C ILE A 39 0.66 -3.32 -1.17
N LEU A 40 1.36 -4.07 -0.34
CA LEU A 40 0.86 -4.45 0.98
C LEU A 40 0.64 -3.22 1.86
N ALA A 41 1.53 -2.24 1.82
CA ALA A 41 1.37 -0.99 2.56
C ALA A 41 0.12 -0.22 2.10
N GLY A 42 -0.13 -0.17 0.80
CA GLY A 42 -1.32 0.47 0.26
C GLY A 42 -2.60 -0.27 0.63
N TRP A 43 -2.60 -1.58 0.49
CA TRP A 43 -3.72 -2.43 0.89
C TRP A 43 -4.04 -2.26 2.38
N SER A 44 -2.99 -2.26 3.21
CA SER A 44 -3.14 -2.13 4.66
C SER A 44 -3.76 -0.79 5.06
N LEU A 45 -3.38 0.29 4.38
CA LEU A 45 -3.97 1.61 4.62
C LEU A 45 -5.47 1.59 4.36
N LEU A 46 -5.89 1.06 3.22
CA LEU A 46 -7.31 1.00 2.88
C LEU A 46 -8.06 0.04 3.80
N HIS A 47 -7.47 -1.11 4.10
CA HIS A 47 -8.08 -2.09 4.99
C HIS A 47 -8.33 -1.50 6.38
N THR A 48 -7.35 -0.83 6.96
CA THR A 48 -7.49 -0.25 8.30
C THR A 48 -8.49 0.90 8.32
N ARG A 49 -8.52 1.73 7.28
CA ARG A 49 -9.49 2.82 7.19
C ARG A 49 -10.92 2.32 7.01
N LEU A 50 -11.12 1.29 6.19
CA LEU A 50 -12.44 0.69 6.01
C LEU A 50 -12.90 -0.01 7.28
N ALA A 51 -12.00 -0.71 7.98
CA ALA A 51 -12.32 -1.34 9.25
C ALA A 51 -12.72 -0.32 10.30
N ALA A 52 -12.02 0.82 10.37
CA ALA A 52 -12.36 1.91 11.29
C ALA A 52 -13.73 2.51 10.97
N ALA A 53 -14.14 2.50 9.72
CA ALA A 53 -15.47 2.94 9.29
C ALA A 53 -16.52 1.85 9.37
N GLU A 54 -16.16 0.67 9.91
CA GLU A 54 -17.04 -0.49 10.05
C GLU A 54 -17.61 -0.98 8.72
N ILE A 55 -16.80 -0.88 7.67
CA ILE A 55 -17.16 -1.35 6.34
C ILE A 55 -16.35 -2.59 6.02
N SER A 56 -17.05 -3.69 5.73
CA SER A 56 -16.44 -4.90 5.22
C SER A 56 -16.55 -4.92 3.71
N SER A 57 -15.42 -4.95 3.02
CA SER A 57 -15.38 -5.07 1.58
C SER A 57 -14.14 -5.82 1.15
N ARG A 58 -14.20 -6.40 -0.06
CA ARG A 58 -13.04 -7.07 -0.64
C ARG A 58 -12.20 -6.03 -1.35
N LEU A 59 -10.93 -5.96 -0.99
CA LEU A 59 -9.97 -5.06 -1.62
C LEU A 59 -9.07 -5.83 -2.58
N VAL A 60 -9.00 -5.36 -3.81
CA VAL A 60 -8.08 -5.91 -4.80
C VAL A 60 -7.31 -4.79 -5.47
N ILE A 61 -6.07 -5.07 -5.86
CA ILE A 61 -5.33 -4.14 -6.69
C ILE A 61 -5.64 -4.46 -8.15
N GLN A 62 -6.02 -3.44 -8.92
CA GLN A 62 -6.39 -3.60 -10.31
C GLN A 62 -5.25 -3.25 -11.24
N ARG A 63 -4.47 -2.25 -10.88
CA ARG A 63 -3.37 -1.73 -11.67
C ARG A 63 -2.38 -1.05 -10.77
N ASN A 64 -1.11 -1.11 -11.12
CA ASN A 64 -0.10 -0.33 -10.43
C ASN A 64 1.03 0.05 -11.37
N THR A 65 1.69 1.15 -11.03
CA THR A 65 2.93 1.57 -11.69
C THR A 65 3.99 1.70 -10.62
N MET A 66 5.10 1.01 -10.81
CA MET A 66 6.21 1.00 -9.88
C MET A 66 7.44 1.62 -10.53
N HIS A 67 8.06 2.55 -9.82
CA HIS A 67 9.33 3.17 -10.23
C HIS A 67 10.42 2.75 -9.26
N TYR A 68 11.50 2.22 -9.80
CA TYR A 68 12.68 1.81 -9.04
C TYR A 68 13.77 2.85 -9.28
N ASP A 69 13.96 3.75 -8.32
CA ASP A 69 14.83 4.91 -8.52
C ASP A 69 16.26 4.66 -8.05
N LEU A 70 16.44 3.91 -6.96
CA LEU A 70 17.75 3.62 -6.38
C LEU A 70 17.82 2.17 -5.93
N PRO A 71 19.01 1.55 -5.97
CA PRO A 71 19.19 0.22 -5.38
C PRO A 71 18.98 0.25 -3.89
N ILE A 72 18.37 -0.82 -3.36
CA ILE A 72 18.12 -0.99 -1.92
C ILE A 72 19.04 -2.10 -1.42
N ALA A 73 20.01 -1.75 -0.60
CA ALA A 73 21.04 -2.68 -0.13
C ALA A 73 20.95 -2.97 1.36
N GLY A 74 19.82 -2.75 1.97
CA GLY A 74 19.57 -2.98 3.39
C GLY A 74 18.10 -3.01 3.70
N ALA A 75 17.77 -3.00 4.99
CA ALA A 75 16.37 -2.90 5.42
C ALA A 75 15.74 -1.64 4.85
N PHE A 76 14.50 -1.74 4.45
CA PHE A 76 13.80 -0.64 3.80
C PHE A 76 12.36 -0.55 4.29
N THR A 77 11.75 0.60 4.10
CA THR A 77 10.36 0.85 4.48
C THR A 77 9.51 1.19 3.27
N ALA A 78 8.23 0.91 3.38
CA ALA A 78 7.21 1.34 2.42
C ALA A 78 6.15 2.12 3.20
N ARG A 79 5.95 3.38 2.83
CA ARG A 79 4.94 4.23 3.46
C ARG A 79 3.86 4.55 2.45
N SER A 80 2.65 4.11 2.74
CA SER A 80 1.48 4.38 1.90
C SER A 80 0.76 5.65 2.36
N PHE A 81 0.15 6.33 1.41
CA PHE A 81 -0.64 7.53 1.68
C PHE A 81 -1.61 7.78 0.53
N ILE A 82 -2.64 8.59 0.80
CA ILE A 82 -3.57 9.04 -0.22
C ILE A 82 -3.19 10.48 -0.57
N ARG A 83 -2.78 10.70 -1.82
CA ARG A 83 -2.24 11.97 -2.27
C ARG A 83 -3.25 13.11 -2.20
N THR A 84 -4.51 12.80 -2.49
CA THR A 84 -5.60 13.78 -2.47
C THR A 84 -6.61 13.36 -1.39
N PRO A 85 -6.62 14.01 -0.21
CA PRO A 85 -7.53 13.59 0.87
C PRO A 85 -9.01 13.55 0.47
N ALA A 86 -9.46 14.47 -0.37
CA ALA A 86 -10.84 14.49 -0.84
C ALA A 86 -11.21 13.23 -1.66
N ALA A 87 -10.22 12.52 -2.21
CA ALA A 87 -10.48 11.29 -2.95
C ALA A 87 -11.03 10.18 -2.06
N TRP A 88 -10.68 10.17 -0.78
CA TRP A 88 -11.24 9.21 0.18
C TRP A 88 -12.75 9.40 0.33
N ASP A 89 -13.21 10.64 0.48
CA ASP A 89 -14.64 10.92 0.63
C ASP A 89 -15.42 10.51 -0.60
N SER A 90 -14.89 10.79 -1.78
CA SER A 90 -15.51 10.36 -3.04
C SER A 90 -15.57 8.84 -3.15
N PHE A 91 -14.50 8.15 -2.76
CA PHE A 91 -14.42 6.71 -2.74
C PHE A 91 -15.49 6.12 -1.81
N MET A 92 -15.63 6.66 -0.60
CA MET A 92 -16.61 6.19 0.37
C MET A 92 -18.04 6.40 -0.12
N ARG A 93 -18.33 7.55 -0.72
CA ARG A 93 -19.65 7.82 -1.29
C ARG A 93 -19.99 6.84 -2.41
N MET A 94 -19.03 6.58 -3.29
CA MET A 94 -19.24 5.66 -4.40
C MET A 94 -19.44 4.22 -3.90
N LEU A 95 -18.65 3.80 -2.92
CA LEU A 95 -18.75 2.48 -2.32
C LEU A 95 -20.14 2.27 -1.68
N GLU A 96 -20.64 3.28 -0.98
CA GLU A 96 -21.96 3.23 -0.36
C GLU A 96 -23.07 3.19 -1.40
N ARG A 97 -22.97 3.99 -2.45
CA ARG A 97 -24.02 4.10 -3.49
C ARG A 97 -24.04 2.90 -4.43
N LYS A 98 -22.88 2.42 -4.84
CA LYS A 98 -22.75 1.42 -5.90
C LYS A 98 -22.28 0.06 -5.41
N GLY A 99 -21.83 -0.05 -4.14
CA GLY A 99 -21.22 -1.26 -3.63
C GLY A 99 -19.85 -1.55 -4.22
N ARG A 100 -19.26 -0.58 -4.91
CA ARG A 100 -18.01 -0.73 -5.63
C ARG A 100 -17.37 0.64 -5.81
N ALA A 101 -16.07 0.74 -5.54
CA ALA A 101 -15.36 2.01 -5.72
C ALA A 101 -13.87 1.77 -5.96
N ARG A 102 -13.24 2.75 -6.59
CA ARG A 102 -11.82 2.72 -6.93
C ARG A 102 -11.11 3.89 -6.26
N LEU A 103 -9.88 3.64 -5.81
CA LEU A 103 -9.05 4.66 -5.20
C LEU A 103 -7.58 4.43 -5.57
N THR A 104 -6.88 5.52 -5.88
CA THR A 104 -5.44 5.48 -6.07
C THR A 104 -4.75 5.72 -4.75
N VAL A 105 -3.83 4.81 -4.39
CA VAL A 105 -3.00 4.92 -3.20
C VAL A 105 -1.55 5.01 -3.66
N SER A 106 -0.82 5.96 -3.08
CA SER A 106 0.59 6.16 -3.35
C SER A 106 1.43 5.49 -2.27
N CYS A 107 2.63 5.06 -2.63
CA CYS A 107 3.57 4.50 -1.67
C CYS A 107 4.98 4.93 -2.03
N THR A 108 5.76 5.31 -1.02
CA THR A 108 7.18 5.63 -1.17
C THR A 108 8.01 4.56 -0.46
N LEU A 109 8.99 4.03 -1.16
CA LEU A 109 10.01 3.16 -0.57
C LEU A 109 11.18 4.01 -0.12
N GLU A 110 11.65 3.79 1.10
CA GLU A 110 12.77 4.53 1.67
C GLU A 110 13.86 3.56 2.13
N TYR A 111 15.09 3.93 1.81
CA TYR A 111 16.28 3.22 2.22
C TYR A 111 17.38 4.25 2.53
N ASP A 112 18.00 4.11 3.70
CA ASP A 112 19.12 4.97 4.12
C ASP A 112 18.77 6.48 4.05
N GLY A 113 17.54 6.81 4.47
CA GLY A 113 17.07 8.20 4.50
C GLY A 113 16.70 8.78 3.14
N GLN A 114 16.69 7.96 2.08
CA GLN A 114 16.39 8.42 0.72
C GLN A 114 15.21 7.68 0.14
N ALA A 115 14.46 8.37 -0.72
CA ALA A 115 13.41 7.74 -1.51
C ALA A 115 14.05 6.87 -2.58
N ALA A 116 13.83 5.56 -2.48
CA ALA A 116 14.43 4.58 -3.38
C ALA A 116 13.46 4.05 -4.42
N GLY A 117 12.17 4.28 -4.24
CA GLY A 117 11.16 3.86 -5.19
C GLY A 117 9.80 4.44 -4.83
N ARG A 118 8.88 4.32 -5.76
CA ARG A 118 7.50 4.80 -5.55
C ARG A 118 6.53 3.97 -6.35
N LEU A 119 5.34 3.83 -5.80
CA LEU A 119 4.25 3.07 -6.43
C LEU A 119 2.99 3.92 -6.43
N GLU A 120 2.26 3.86 -7.55
CA GLU A 120 0.88 4.32 -7.65
C GLU A 120 0.02 3.10 -7.91
N GLY A 121 -0.86 2.77 -6.98
CA GLY A 121 -1.73 1.60 -7.09
C GLY A 121 -3.19 1.99 -7.17
N GLU A 122 -3.90 1.43 -8.15
CA GLU A 122 -5.36 1.54 -8.22
C GLU A 122 -5.98 0.35 -7.52
N PHE A 123 -6.63 0.60 -6.40
CA PHE A 123 -7.33 -0.41 -5.62
C PHE A 123 -8.83 -0.30 -5.87
N VAL A 124 -9.50 -1.43 -5.86
CA VAL A 124 -10.94 -1.52 -6.00
C VAL A 124 -11.50 -2.22 -4.76
N ALA A 125 -12.47 -1.57 -4.12
CA ALA A 125 -13.27 -2.19 -3.09
C ALA A 125 -14.52 -2.78 -3.74
N LEU A 126 -14.77 -4.06 -3.50
CA LEU A 126 -15.88 -4.81 -4.08
C LEU A 126 -16.81 -5.26 -2.99
N GLY A 127 -18.07 -4.85 -3.12
CA GLY A 127 -19.12 -5.37 -2.30
C GLY A 127 -19.07 -4.86 -0.87
N LYS A 128 -20.06 -4.09 -0.50
CA LYS A 128 -20.38 -3.91 0.90
C LYS A 128 -21.07 -5.19 1.33
N GLN A 129 -20.32 -6.08 2.00
CA GLN A 129 -20.94 -7.26 2.58
C GLN A 129 -21.78 -6.82 3.76
N ARG A 130 -23.08 -6.94 3.59
CA ARG A 130 -23.98 -6.80 4.73
C ARG A 130 -23.78 -8.02 5.62
N GLU A 131 -23.42 -7.76 6.84
CA GLU A 131 -23.55 -8.80 7.85
C GLU A 131 -25.03 -9.06 8.03
N THR A 132 -25.45 -10.22 7.59
CA THR A 132 -26.76 -10.72 7.93
C THR A 132 -26.66 -11.46 9.24
#